data_7ed05515063c11683f9b740459edc454
#
_entry.id   7ed05515063c11683f9b740459edc454
#
_cell.length_a   1.000
_cell.length_b   1.000
_cell.length_c   1.000
_cell.angle_alpha   90.00
_cell.angle_beta   90.00
_cell.angle_gamma   90.00
#
_symmetry.space_group_name_H-M   'P 1'
#
loop_
_entity.id
_entity.type
_entity.pdbx_description
1 polymer ?
#
loop_
_entity_poly.entity_id
_entity_poly.type
_entity_poly.pdbx_seq_one_letter_code
_entity_poly.pdbx_strand_id
1 'polypeptide(L)'
;MKVLGINGSHRPGKGTAALLQAALDAAAEAGASTELVELAQLDIQFCIGCNACLGRTSCTLSDDMNDLYEKMRDADAILLASPDYFGTVSARMKNFMDRTRPFHMVENVLKGKLGGGLAAAGLNNCGAESTLELIDHWLATHEMIAVHPRPKGPVLAPGAIATGFAGLDDEGRPQWRSVKADPIGFDLARQMGLDVVELGGRLGM
;
A
#
# COMPACT_ATOMS: atom_id res chain seq x y z
N MET A 1 -2.72 -17.08 7.76
CA MET A 1 -2.34 -15.65 7.66
C MET A 1 -3.24 -14.95 6.66
N LYS A 2 -3.73 -13.75 6.99
CA LYS A 2 -4.54 -12.89 6.12
C LYS A 2 -3.75 -11.67 5.68
N VAL A 3 -3.67 -11.41 4.37
CA VAL A 3 -2.99 -10.24 3.79
C VAL A 3 -4.03 -9.34 3.09
N LEU A 4 -4.19 -8.12 3.60
CA LEU A 4 -5.08 -7.12 3.04
C LEU A 4 -4.28 -6.15 2.17
N GLY A 5 -4.60 -6.05 0.90
CA GLY A 5 -4.08 -5.05 -0.02
C GLY A 5 -5.04 -3.87 -0.16
N ILE A 6 -4.56 -2.64 0.01
CA ILE A 6 -5.36 -1.42 -0.12
C ILE A 6 -4.77 -0.56 -1.24
N ASN A 7 -5.53 -0.36 -2.31
CA ASN A 7 -5.12 0.43 -3.47
C ASN A 7 -5.71 1.84 -3.42
N GLY A 8 -4.85 2.85 -3.35
CA GLY A 8 -5.20 4.27 -3.36
C GLY A 8 -5.32 4.91 -4.75
N SER A 9 -5.23 4.15 -5.83
CA SER A 9 -5.38 4.70 -7.18
C SER A 9 -6.80 5.23 -7.42
N HIS A 10 -6.89 6.36 -8.16
CA HIS A 10 -8.19 6.86 -8.65
C HIS A 10 -8.77 6.01 -9.79
N ARG A 11 -7.96 5.10 -10.37
CA ARG A 11 -8.33 4.25 -11.50
C ARG A 11 -8.29 2.78 -11.07
N PRO A 12 -9.43 2.18 -10.69
CA PRO A 12 -9.46 0.79 -10.26
C PRO A 12 -9.00 -0.17 -11.38
N GLY A 13 -8.37 -1.27 -11.01
CA GLY A 13 -7.89 -2.30 -11.93
C GLY A 13 -6.74 -1.89 -12.86
N LYS A 14 -6.12 -0.71 -12.66
CA LYS A 14 -5.01 -0.23 -13.50
C LYS A 14 -3.64 -0.56 -12.90
N GLY A 15 -2.60 0.15 -13.31
CA GLY A 15 -1.21 -0.18 -13.01
C GLY A 15 -0.90 -0.40 -11.54
N THR A 16 -1.34 0.51 -10.65
CA THR A 16 -1.13 0.38 -9.21
C THR A 16 -1.85 -0.84 -8.62
N ALA A 17 -3.10 -1.08 -9.07
CA ALA A 17 -3.84 -2.27 -8.66
C ALA A 17 -3.15 -3.55 -9.14
N ALA A 18 -2.64 -3.57 -10.37
CA ALA A 18 -1.93 -4.73 -10.90
C ALA A 18 -0.61 -5.00 -10.15
N LEU A 19 0.11 -3.94 -9.74
CA LEU A 19 1.32 -4.07 -8.94
C LEU A 19 1.00 -4.68 -7.57
N LEU A 20 -0.04 -4.19 -6.89
CA LEU A 20 -0.50 -4.73 -5.62
C LEU A 20 -1.01 -6.17 -5.77
N GLN A 21 -1.75 -6.46 -6.86
CA GLN A 21 -2.25 -7.81 -7.12
C GLN A 21 -1.10 -8.80 -7.27
N ALA A 22 0.01 -8.42 -7.92
CA ALA A 22 1.19 -9.28 -8.04
C ALA A 22 1.80 -9.66 -6.67
N ALA A 23 1.77 -8.74 -5.70
CA ALA A 23 2.18 -9.05 -4.33
C ALA A 23 1.18 -9.98 -3.63
N LEU A 24 -0.11 -9.73 -3.79
CA LEU A 24 -1.17 -10.56 -3.20
C LEU A 24 -1.20 -11.97 -3.80
N ASP A 25 -1.01 -12.10 -5.11
CA ASP A 25 -0.93 -13.40 -5.78
C ASP A 25 0.26 -14.22 -5.26
N ALA A 26 1.42 -13.59 -5.10
CA ALA A 26 2.60 -14.25 -4.54
C ALA A 26 2.40 -14.65 -3.07
N ALA A 27 1.71 -13.82 -2.27
CA ALA A 27 1.34 -14.18 -0.91
C ALA A 27 0.35 -15.36 -0.87
N ALA A 28 -0.62 -15.40 -1.80
CA ALA A 28 -1.56 -16.51 -1.93
C ALA A 28 -0.86 -17.81 -2.36
N GLU A 29 0.08 -17.74 -3.32
CA GLU A 29 0.93 -18.87 -3.72
C GLU A 29 1.75 -19.43 -2.52
N ALA A 30 2.13 -18.56 -1.58
CA ALA A 30 2.82 -18.92 -0.34
C ALA A 30 1.89 -19.38 0.79
N GLY A 31 0.57 -19.48 0.55
CA GLY A 31 -0.42 -20.02 1.48
C GLY A 31 -1.21 -19.01 2.30
N ALA A 32 -1.10 -17.72 2.03
CA ALA A 32 -1.93 -16.71 2.70
C ALA A 32 -3.32 -16.59 2.05
N SER A 33 -4.31 -16.18 2.85
CA SER A 33 -5.57 -15.65 2.33
C SER A 33 -5.39 -14.16 2.00
N THR A 34 -5.78 -13.75 0.81
CA THR A 34 -5.56 -12.37 0.33
C THR A 34 -6.87 -11.68 -0.07
N GLU A 35 -6.93 -10.38 0.15
CA GLU A 35 -8.04 -9.53 -0.29
C GLU A 35 -7.49 -8.22 -0.85
N LEU A 36 -8.02 -7.77 -2.00
CA LEU A 36 -7.76 -6.46 -2.59
C LEU A 36 -8.92 -5.52 -2.34
N VAL A 37 -8.64 -4.35 -1.76
CA VAL A 37 -9.59 -3.25 -1.61
C VAL A 37 -9.17 -2.08 -2.49
N GLU A 38 -10.10 -1.64 -3.34
CA GLU A 38 -9.95 -0.47 -4.21
C GLU A 38 -10.62 0.75 -3.57
N LEU A 39 -9.85 1.67 -2.99
CA LEU A 39 -10.42 2.88 -2.36
C LEU A 39 -11.26 3.73 -3.33
N ALA A 40 -11.03 3.61 -4.63
CA ALA A 40 -11.81 4.31 -5.64
C ALA A 40 -13.26 3.81 -5.77
N GLN A 41 -13.57 2.65 -5.25
CA GLN A 41 -14.90 2.03 -5.27
C GLN A 41 -15.67 2.26 -3.95
N LEU A 42 -15.05 2.92 -2.98
CA LEU A 42 -15.62 3.17 -1.66
C LEU A 42 -15.98 4.66 -1.52
N ASP A 43 -17.07 4.92 -0.81
CA ASP A 43 -17.44 6.26 -0.34
C ASP A 43 -16.84 6.50 1.06
N ILE A 44 -15.65 7.09 1.09
CA ILE A 44 -14.96 7.45 2.33
C ILE A 44 -14.91 8.97 2.44
N GLN A 45 -15.71 9.53 3.35
CA GLN A 45 -15.75 10.96 3.62
C GLN A 45 -14.43 11.46 4.24
N PHE A 46 -14.12 12.73 4.05
CA PHE A 46 -12.97 13.35 4.70
C PHE A 46 -13.13 13.43 6.22
N CYS A 47 -12.02 13.33 6.93
CA CYS A 47 -12.01 13.57 8.38
C CYS A 47 -12.48 15.01 8.69
N ILE A 48 -13.50 15.14 9.51
CA ILE A 48 -14.08 16.45 9.91
C ILE A 48 -13.42 17.05 11.16
N GLY A 49 -12.37 16.44 11.70
CA GLY A 49 -11.62 16.96 12.85
C GLY A 49 -12.41 17.00 14.17
N CYS A 50 -13.48 16.25 14.32
CA CYS A 50 -14.36 16.27 15.51
C CYS A 50 -13.71 15.77 16.80
N ASN A 51 -12.52 15.16 16.74
CA ASN A 51 -11.75 14.62 17.86
C ASN A 51 -12.45 13.52 18.71
N ALA A 52 -13.56 12.96 18.28
CA ALA A 52 -14.23 11.87 19.00
C ALA A 52 -13.32 10.63 19.17
N CYS A 53 -12.40 10.40 18.25
CA CYS A 53 -11.41 9.31 18.30
C CYS A 53 -10.35 9.47 19.40
N LEU A 54 -10.29 10.59 20.11
CA LEU A 54 -9.45 10.74 21.32
C LEU A 54 -9.98 9.93 22.51
N GLY A 55 -11.24 9.50 22.47
CA GLY A 55 -11.86 8.73 23.55
C GLY A 55 -12.38 7.35 23.14
N ARG A 56 -12.21 6.95 21.87
CA ARG A 56 -12.71 5.66 21.36
C ARG A 56 -11.97 5.21 20.09
N THR A 57 -11.96 3.91 19.83
CA THR A 57 -11.34 3.29 18.64
C THR A 57 -12.27 3.22 17.43
N SER A 58 -13.25 4.13 17.33
CA SER A 58 -14.22 4.21 16.22
C SER A 58 -14.42 5.64 15.75
N CYS A 59 -14.78 5.82 14.48
CA CYS A 59 -15.13 7.11 13.90
C CYS A 59 -16.62 7.43 14.12
N THR A 60 -16.98 8.73 14.07
CA THR A 60 -18.37 9.19 14.10
C THR A 60 -19.04 9.15 12.74
N LEU A 61 -18.25 9.18 11.67
CA LEU A 61 -18.75 9.11 10.30
C LEU A 61 -19.23 7.71 9.98
N SER A 62 -20.40 7.60 9.37
CA SER A 62 -20.99 6.34 8.90
C SER A 62 -20.83 6.28 7.40
N ASP A 63 -19.80 5.58 6.95
CA ASP A 63 -19.44 5.40 5.56
C ASP A 63 -18.67 4.08 5.37
N ASP A 64 -18.19 3.79 4.15
CA ASP A 64 -17.52 2.52 3.83
C ASP A 64 -16.20 2.28 4.61
N MET A 65 -15.69 3.30 5.29
CA MET A 65 -14.53 3.15 6.17
C MET A 65 -14.82 2.20 7.35
N ASN A 66 -16.08 2.07 7.76
CA ASN A 66 -16.45 1.18 8.87
C ASN A 66 -16.16 -0.28 8.55
N ASP A 67 -16.52 -0.74 7.35
CA ASP A 67 -16.21 -2.10 6.90
C ASP A 67 -14.70 -2.30 6.72
N LEU A 68 -14.01 -1.25 6.27
CA LEU A 68 -12.56 -1.30 6.10
C LEU A 68 -11.82 -1.38 7.45
N TYR A 69 -12.32 -0.75 8.50
CA TYR A 69 -11.78 -0.95 9.85
C TYR A 69 -11.82 -2.41 10.29
N GLU A 70 -12.92 -3.12 10.05
CA GLU A 70 -13.03 -4.53 10.42
C GLU A 70 -12.06 -5.41 9.60
N LYS A 71 -11.92 -5.15 8.29
CA LYS A 71 -10.93 -5.84 7.46
C LYS A 71 -9.50 -5.61 7.95
N MET A 72 -9.17 -4.38 8.36
CA MET A 72 -7.84 -4.04 8.91
C MET A 72 -7.59 -4.70 10.29
N ARG A 73 -8.63 -4.83 11.13
CA ARG A 73 -8.53 -5.57 12.41
C ARG A 73 -8.20 -7.04 12.18
N ASP A 74 -8.83 -7.63 11.20
CA ASP A 74 -8.82 -9.07 10.90
C ASP A 74 -7.56 -9.50 10.13
N ALA A 75 -6.89 -8.56 9.47
CA ALA A 75 -5.68 -8.81 8.70
C ALA A 75 -4.46 -8.99 9.62
N ASP A 76 -3.57 -9.93 9.27
CA ASP A 76 -2.25 -10.08 9.87
C ASP A 76 -1.23 -9.14 9.22
N ALA A 77 -1.44 -8.84 7.94
CA ALA A 77 -0.61 -7.93 7.17
C ALA A 77 -1.43 -6.97 6.31
N ILE A 78 -0.94 -5.73 6.13
CA ILE A 78 -1.57 -4.71 5.29
C ILE A 78 -0.54 -4.18 4.28
N LEU A 79 -0.83 -4.35 2.99
CA LEU A 79 -0.04 -3.77 1.91
C LEU A 79 -0.74 -2.55 1.33
N LEU A 80 -0.08 -1.40 1.32
CA LEU A 80 -0.60 -0.17 0.76
C LEU A 80 0.03 0.10 -0.60
N ALA A 81 -0.79 0.35 -1.62
CA ALA A 81 -0.32 0.73 -2.94
C ALA A 81 -0.89 2.09 -3.37
N SER A 82 -0.02 3.00 -3.79
CA SER A 82 -0.42 4.32 -4.26
C SER A 82 0.23 4.68 -5.59
N PRO A 83 -0.47 5.37 -6.51
CA PRO A 83 0.24 6.12 -7.52
C PRO A 83 1.00 7.26 -6.85
N ASP A 84 2.18 7.56 -7.38
CA ASP A 84 2.91 8.78 -7.03
C ASP A 84 2.29 9.99 -7.73
N TYR A 85 1.87 10.96 -6.96
CA TYR A 85 1.40 12.26 -7.43
C TYR A 85 2.14 13.37 -6.70
N PHE A 86 3.00 14.09 -7.43
CA PHE A 86 3.83 15.18 -6.86
C PHE A 86 4.70 14.72 -5.67
N GLY A 87 5.30 13.54 -5.77
CA GLY A 87 6.19 13.02 -4.75
C GLY A 87 5.48 12.54 -3.49
N THR A 88 4.19 12.17 -3.57
CA THR A 88 3.43 11.70 -2.41
C THR A 88 2.33 10.72 -2.81
N VAL A 89 1.69 10.13 -1.82
CA VAL A 89 0.52 9.27 -2.02
C VAL A 89 -0.65 10.05 -2.62
N SER A 90 -1.53 9.36 -3.32
CA SER A 90 -2.75 9.96 -3.87
C SER A 90 -3.63 10.56 -2.77
N ALA A 91 -4.48 11.54 -3.12
CA ALA A 91 -5.45 12.13 -2.20
C ALA A 91 -6.39 11.07 -1.58
N ARG A 92 -6.75 10.00 -2.31
CA ARG A 92 -7.56 8.89 -1.78
C ARG A 92 -6.80 8.11 -0.71
N MET A 93 -5.54 7.77 -0.96
CA MET A 93 -4.71 7.10 0.02
C MET A 93 -4.50 7.98 1.26
N LYS A 94 -4.26 9.29 1.06
CA LYS A 94 -4.10 10.21 2.18
C LYS A 94 -5.38 10.35 3.01
N ASN A 95 -6.55 10.43 2.35
CA ASN A 95 -7.84 10.44 3.05
C ASN A 95 -8.03 9.15 3.87
N PHE A 96 -7.75 7.99 3.29
CA PHE A 96 -7.76 6.72 4.03
C PHE A 96 -6.82 6.78 5.25
N MET A 97 -5.58 7.21 5.08
CA MET A 97 -4.61 7.35 6.18
C MET A 97 -5.12 8.27 7.29
N ASP A 98 -5.72 9.43 6.98
CA ASP A 98 -6.31 10.34 7.95
C ASP A 98 -7.48 9.70 8.69
N ARG A 99 -8.25 8.87 8.02
CA ARG A 99 -9.39 8.16 8.59
C ARG A 99 -8.99 6.98 9.48
N THR A 100 -7.70 6.55 9.47
CA THR A 100 -7.20 5.52 10.41
C THR A 100 -6.88 6.08 11.80
N ARG A 101 -7.02 7.38 12.04
CA ARG A 101 -6.77 8.01 13.34
C ARG A 101 -7.43 7.31 14.55
N PRO A 102 -8.65 6.75 14.48
CA PRO A 102 -9.24 5.98 15.59
C PRO A 102 -8.42 4.76 16.02
N PHE A 103 -7.59 4.22 15.13
CA PHE A 103 -6.76 3.04 15.38
C PHE A 103 -5.41 3.36 16.02
N HIS A 104 -5.15 4.63 16.32
CA HIS A 104 -3.90 5.09 16.91
C HIS A 104 -4.10 5.88 18.22
N MET A 105 -5.19 6.68 18.34
CA MET A 105 -5.29 7.71 19.38
C MET A 105 -5.56 7.17 20.80
N VAL A 106 -6.25 6.06 20.94
CA VAL A 106 -6.59 5.46 22.24
C VAL A 106 -5.81 4.15 22.42
N GLU A 107 -5.78 3.36 21.39
CA GLU A 107 -5.12 2.07 21.32
C GLU A 107 -4.51 1.91 19.93
N ASN A 108 -3.31 1.40 19.84
CA ASN A 108 -2.68 1.14 18.55
C ASN A 108 -3.14 -0.23 18.01
N VAL A 109 -4.30 -0.23 17.38
CA VAL A 109 -5.03 -1.44 16.93
C VAL A 109 -4.22 -2.27 15.91
N LEU A 110 -3.33 -1.60 15.15
CA LEU A 110 -2.51 -2.25 14.12
C LEU A 110 -1.12 -2.66 14.63
N LYS A 111 -0.81 -2.41 15.90
CA LYS A 111 0.49 -2.71 16.50
C LYS A 111 0.90 -4.16 16.28
N GLY A 112 2.12 -4.33 15.78
CA GLY A 112 2.75 -5.63 15.55
C GLY A 112 2.28 -6.36 14.30
N LYS A 113 1.25 -5.87 13.57
CA LYS A 113 0.90 -6.39 12.25
C LYS A 113 2.00 -6.07 11.24
N LEU A 114 2.13 -6.90 10.21
CA LEU A 114 3.07 -6.62 9.11
C LEU A 114 2.51 -5.57 8.17
N GLY A 115 3.39 -4.81 7.53
CA GLY A 115 2.98 -3.83 6.53
C GLY A 115 4.03 -3.57 5.48
N GLY A 116 3.62 -3.16 4.28
CA GLY A 116 4.55 -2.81 3.21
C GLY A 116 3.96 -1.83 2.20
N GLY A 117 4.84 -1.10 1.51
CA GLY A 117 4.50 -0.06 0.55
C GLY A 117 4.79 -0.46 -0.89
N LEU A 118 3.88 -0.09 -1.81
CA LEU A 118 4.05 -0.21 -3.25
C LEU A 118 3.71 1.13 -3.91
N ALA A 119 4.53 1.56 -4.87
CA ALA A 119 4.30 2.82 -5.59
C ALA A 119 4.31 2.63 -7.11
N ALA A 120 3.43 3.33 -7.82
CA ALA A 120 3.43 3.38 -9.28
C ALA A 120 3.60 4.82 -9.75
N ALA A 121 4.66 5.09 -10.52
CA ALA A 121 4.97 6.42 -11.03
C ALA A 121 4.93 6.50 -12.55
N GLY A 122 4.72 7.70 -13.09
CA GLY A 122 4.86 7.96 -14.52
C GLY A 122 6.33 7.94 -14.94
N LEU A 123 7.16 8.70 -14.24
CA LEU A 123 8.58 8.89 -14.52
C LEU A 123 9.47 8.15 -13.52
N ASN A 124 10.70 7.86 -13.93
CA ASN A 124 11.74 7.41 -13.03
C ASN A 124 12.26 8.61 -12.20
N ASN A 125 12.64 8.37 -10.96
CA ASN A 125 13.24 9.38 -10.06
C ASN A 125 12.37 10.64 -9.86
N CYS A 126 11.05 10.47 -9.79
CA CYS A 126 10.09 11.57 -9.68
C CYS A 126 9.25 11.54 -8.40
N GLY A 127 9.73 10.89 -7.33
CA GLY A 127 9.09 10.91 -6.03
C GLY A 127 8.42 9.61 -5.59
N ALA A 128 8.51 8.53 -6.37
CA ALA A 128 7.96 7.23 -5.96
C ALA A 128 8.61 6.73 -4.65
N GLU A 129 9.88 7.04 -4.43
CA GLU A 129 10.60 6.76 -3.19
C GLU A 129 9.99 7.52 -2.01
N SER A 130 9.68 8.82 -2.18
CA SER A 130 9.03 9.63 -1.15
C SER A 130 7.60 9.16 -0.86
N THR A 131 6.90 8.61 -1.88
CA THR A 131 5.61 7.94 -1.69
C THR A 131 5.75 6.73 -0.77
N LEU A 132 6.80 5.91 -0.93
CA LEU A 132 7.08 4.78 -0.06
C LEU A 132 7.47 5.21 1.36
N GLU A 133 8.31 6.24 1.50
CA GLU A 133 8.69 6.81 2.80
C GLU A 133 7.47 7.28 3.59
N LEU A 134 6.49 7.87 2.92
CA LEU A 134 5.25 8.32 3.56
C LEU A 134 4.39 7.13 4.00
N ILE A 135 4.37 6.03 3.24
CA ILE A 135 3.73 4.78 3.65
C ILE A 135 4.45 4.19 4.87
N ASP A 136 5.78 4.13 4.84
CA ASP A 136 6.58 3.63 5.97
C ASP A 136 6.37 4.47 7.23
N HIS A 137 6.25 5.80 7.09
CA HIS A 137 5.91 6.68 8.21
C HIS A 137 4.53 6.35 8.80
N TRP A 138 3.54 6.06 7.96
CA TRP A 138 2.21 5.62 8.42
C TRP A 138 2.28 4.28 9.14
N LEU A 139 3.04 3.29 8.61
CA LEU A 139 3.27 2.00 9.26
C LEU A 139 3.92 2.19 10.65
N ALA A 140 4.96 3.02 10.73
CA ALA A 140 5.66 3.32 11.98
C ALA A 140 4.75 4.01 13.00
N THR A 141 3.89 4.94 12.57
CA THR A 141 2.91 5.62 13.42
C THR A 141 1.93 4.61 14.03
N HIS A 142 1.53 3.59 13.28
CA HIS A 142 0.69 2.50 13.76
C HIS A 142 1.45 1.37 14.48
N GLU A 143 2.74 1.53 14.76
CA GLU A 143 3.61 0.53 15.38
C GLU A 143 3.58 -0.83 14.64
N MET A 144 3.39 -0.80 13.33
CA MET A 144 3.45 -1.97 12.47
C MET A 144 4.91 -2.36 12.17
N ILE A 145 5.12 -3.60 11.82
CA ILE A 145 6.43 -4.12 11.39
C ILE A 145 6.54 -3.92 9.87
N ALA A 146 7.38 -2.98 9.45
CA ALA A 146 7.60 -2.72 8.04
C ALA A 146 8.36 -3.88 7.36
N VAL A 147 7.84 -4.35 6.24
CA VAL A 147 8.46 -5.36 5.38
C VAL A 147 8.87 -4.70 4.08
N HIS A 148 10.16 -4.81 3.74
CA HIS A 148 10.70 -4.35 2.48
C HIS A 148 11.15 -5.55 1.66
N PRO A 149 10.93 -5.59 0.34
CA PRO A 149 11.26 -6.74 -0.49
C PRO A 149 12.77 -7.02 -0.50
N ARG A 150 13.14 -8.28 -0.37
CA ARG A 150 14.52 -8.75 -0.32
C ARG A 150 14.76 -9.78 -1.45
N PRO A 151 14.81 -9.35 -2.72
CA PRO A 151 15.03 -10.24 -3.82
C PRO A 151 16.44 -10.89 -3.74
N LYS A 152 16.54 -12.08 -4.30
CA LYS A 152 17.84 -12.75 -4.47
C LYS A 152 18.62 -12.05 -5.59
N GLY A 153 19.35 -11.00 -5.26
CA GLY A 153 20.12 -10.23 -6.24
C GLY A 153 20.49 -8.85 -5.72
N PRO A 154 21.15 -8.03 -6.54
CA PRO A 154 21.68 -6.72 -6.12
C PRO A 154 20.63 -5.61 -6.06
N VAL A 155 19.36 -5.88 -6.35
CA VAL A 155 18.30 -4.86 -6.34
C VAL A 155 17.87 -4.60 -4.91
N LEU A 156 18.11 -3.38 -4.44
CA LEU A 156 17.69 -2.90 -3.13
C LEU A 156 16.68 -1.78 -3.34
N ALA A 157 15.50 -1.93 -2.72
CA ALA A 157 14.46 -0.90 -2.73
C ALA A 157 13.70 -0.92 -1.40
N PRO A 158 13.26 0.25 -0.89
CA PRO A 158 12.47 0.33 0.33
C PRO A 158 11.04 -0.22 0.15
N GLY A 159 10.64 -0.50 -1.07
CA GLY A 159 9.34 -1.09 -1.44
C GLY A 159 9.33 -1.45 -2.92
N ALA A 160 8.18 -1.86 -3.44
CA ALA A 160 8.02 -2.13 -4.87
C ALA A 160 7.63 -0.85 -5.62
N ILE A 161 8.49 -0.43 -6.55
CA ILE A 161 8.23 0.72 -7.44
C ILE A 161 8.12 0.21 -8.86
N ALA A 162 7.03 0.56 -9.55
CA ALA A 162 6.88 0.34 -10.99
C ALA A 162 6.67 1.66 -11.74
N THR A 163 7.34 1.83 -12.87
CA THR A 163 7.31 3.08 -13.65
C THR A 163 6.80 2.88 -15.07
N GLY A 164 6.16 3.93 -15.60
CA GLY A 164 5.61 3.95 -16.96
C GLY A 164 6.53 4.59 -18.01
N PHE A 165 7.65 5.17 -17.62
CA PHE A 165 8.55 5.83 -18.57
C PHE A 165 9.32 4.80 -19.41
N ALA A 166 9.29 4.97 -20.73
CA ALA A 166 9.95 4.06 -21.69
C ALA A 166 11.15 4.68 -22.41
N GLY A 167 11.43 5.97 -22.19
CA GLY A 167 12.49 6.70 -22.84
C GLY A 167 11.99 7.96 -23.57
N LEU A 168 12.83 8.52 -24.43
CA LEU A 168 12.49 9.61 -25.32
C LEU A 168 12.50 9.11 -26.77
N ASP A 169 11.67 9.70 -27.63
CA ASP A 169 11.76 9.49 -29.08
C ASP A 169 12.87 10.36 -29.69
N ASP A 170 13.04 10.26 -31.02
CA ASP A 170 14.10 10.98 -31.76
C ASP A 170 13.91 12.52 -31.69
N GLU A 171 12.72 13.01 -31.38
CA GLU A 171 12.41 14.42 -31.19
C GLU A 171 12.46 14.86 -29.71
N GLY A 172 12.90 13.96 -28.79
CA GLY A 172 13.03 14.23 -27.37
C GLY A 172 11.71 14.21 -26.59
N ARG A 173 10.64 13.64 -27.13
CA ARG A 173 9.33 13.55 -26.47
C ARG A 173 9.26 12.29 -25.59
N PRO A 174 8.68 12.37 -24.38
CA PRO A 174 8.53 11.20 -23.51
C PRO A 174 7.67 10.09 -24.15
N GLN A 175 8.20 8.89 -24.14
CA GLN A 175 7.49 7.69 -24.51
C GLN A 175 7.01 6.97 -23.25
N TRP A 176 5.78 6.46 -23.32
CA TRP A 176 5.14 5.81 -22.18
C TRP A 176 4.83 4.35 -22.47
N ARG A 177 5.08 3.51 -21.51
CA ARG A 177 4.63 2.11 -21.46
C ARG A 177 3.63 1.92 -20.32
N SER A 178 2.92 0.80 -20.33
CA SER A 178 2.18 0.38 -19.16
C SER A 178 3.16 0.11 -18.01
N VAL A 179 2.86 0.55 -16.79
CA VAL A 179 3.63 0.16 -15.60
C VAL A 179 3.69 -1.36 -15.43
N LYS A 180 2.72 -2.11 -15.99
CA LYS A 180 2.72 -3.57 -16.05
C LYS A 180 3.90 -4.16 -16.85
N ALA A 181 4.56 -3.35 -17.66
CA ALA A 181 5.74 -3.74 -18.43
C ALA A 181 7.07 -3.45 -17.70
N ASP A 182 7.02 -3.03 -16.43
CA ASP A 182 8.22 -2.85 -15.60
C ASP A 182 8.54 -4.17 -14.84
N PRO A 183 9.50 -4.98 -15.34
CA PRO A 183 9.77 -6.27 -14.72
C PRO A 183 10.33 -6.12 -13.31
N ILE A 184 11.15 -5.09 -13.06
CA ILE A 184 11.82 -4.90 -11.75
C ILE A 184 10.76 -4.59 -10.68
N GLY A 185 9.85 -3.65 -10.97
CA GLY A 185 8.79 -3.28 -10.03
C GLY A 185 7.88 -4.46 -9.70
N PHE A 186 7.54 -5.27 -10.70
CA PHE A 186 6.69 -6.45 -10.51
C PHE A 186 7.41 -7.59 -9.79
N ASP A 187 8.70 -7.80 -10.03
CA ASP A 187 9.50 -8.77 -9.28
C ASP A 187 9.62 -8.38 -7.81
N LEU A 188 9.83 -7.08 -7.52
CA LEU A 188 9.84 -6.56 -6.15
C LEU A 188 8.46 -6.70 -5.47
N ALA A 189 7.37 -6.47 -6.19
CA ALA A 189 6.03 -6.66 -5.66
C ALA A 189 5.77 -8.12 -5.29
N ARG A 190 6.11 -9.07 -6.17
CA ARG A 190 6.02 -10.49 -5.88
C ARG A 190 6.88 -10.88 -4.66
N GLN A 191 8.11 -10.38 -4.60
CA GLN A 191 9.00 -10.64 -3.46
C GLN A 191 8.43 -10.08 -2.16
N MET A 192 7.80 -8.89 -2.17
CA MET A 192 7.10 -8.33 -1.01
C MET A 192 6.04 -9.30 -0.48
N GLY A 193 5.23 -9.88 -1.36
CA GLY A 193 4.22 -10.87 -0.97
C GLY A 193 4.82 -12.10 -0.30
N LEU A 194 5.90 -12.65 -0.86
CA LEU A 194 6.63 -13.80 -0.30
C LEU A 194 7.23 -13.46 1.06
N ASP A 195 7.92 -12.31 1.18
CA ASP A 195 8.60 -11.90 2.40
C ASP A 195 7.62 -11.64 3.56
N VAL A 196 6.43 -11.08 3.25
CA VAL A 196 5.36 -10.90 4.24
C VAL A 196 4.91 -12.24 4.81
N VAL A 197 4.68 -13.24 3.96
CA VAL A 197 4.25 -14.57 4.42
C VAL A 197 5.36 -15.29 5.17
N GLU A 198 6.61 -15.22 4.69
CA GLU A 198 7.75 -15.82 5.36
C GLU A 198 7.95 -15.23 6.77
N LEU A 199 7.93 -13.89 6.89
CA LEU A 199 8.09 -13.22 8.17
C LEU A 199 6.91 -13.50 9.11
N GLY A 200 5.67 -13.49 8.60
CA GLY A 200 4.47 -13.84 9.36
C GLY A 200 4.57 -15.26 9.94
N GLY A 201 5.02 -16.23 9.15
CA GLY A 201 5.25 -17.60 9.62
C GLY A 201 6.30 -17.68 10.74
N ARG A 202 7.38 -16.88 10.65
CA ARG A 202 8.40 -16.79 11.71
C ARG A 202 7.88 -16.17 13.01
N LEU A 203 6.87 -15.29 12.91
CA LEU A 203 6.23 -14.63 14.05
C LEU A 203 5.01 -15.41 14.59
N GLY A 204 4.62 -16.52 13.96
CA GLY A 204 3.51 -17.36 14.39
C GLY A 204 2.13 -16.79 14.03
N MET A 205 2.03 -15.98 12.98
CA MET A 205 0.80 -15.40 12.44
C MET A 205 0.03 -16.36 11.53
#